data_d04f7d62b89503784fa48b4f5fb1a11e
#
_entry.id   d04f7d62b89503784fa48b4f5fb1a11e
#
_cell.length_a   1.000
_cell.length_b   1.000
_cell.length_c   1.000
_cell.angle_alpha   90.00
_cell.angle_beta   90.00
_cell.angle_gamma   90.00
#
_symmetry.space_group_name_H-M   'P 1'
#
loop_
_entity.id
_entity.type
_entity.pdbx_description
1 polymer ?
#
loop_
_entity_poly.entity_id
_entity_poly.type
_entity_poly.pdbx_seq_one_letter_code
_entity_poly.pdbx_strand_id
1 'polypeptide(L)'
;MHRTPLLLLVFSTLAIAPACSAQKPSPGAAILFAKDDGGLTVAEQNVIYESLGMAVDSAGTGFTMCDQPAGAEASFSDWNKDGVKEVLVIFGNSCTSGMAGSSVALFIKDSAAAGYSTNLGFPGASADPQPTSNLGYPDLLIGLPGFCFPVWQWNGTAYDFLKSVPQSPGGCDNR
;
A
#
# COMPACT_ATOMS: atom_id res chain seq x y z
N MET A 1 -10.03 -30.57 -75.45
CA MET A 1 -9.69 -29.41 -74.54
C MET A 1 -10.54 -29.50 -73.32
N HIS A 2 -10.00 -30.14 -72.27
CA HIS A 2 -10.73 -30.28 -70.96
C HIS A 2 -10.22 -29.19 -70.02
N ARG A 3 -11.10 -28.29 -69.56
CA ARG A 3 -10.79 -27.29 -68.53
C ARG A 3 -11.29 -27.80 -67.21
N THR A 4 -10.37 -28.11 -66.30
CA THR A 4 -10.64 -28.48 -64.91
C THR A 4 -10.85 -27.19 -64.09
N PRO A 5 -11.95 -27.06 -63.27
CA PRO A 5 -12.11 -25.92 -62.42
C PRO A 5 -11.29 -26.10 -61.16
N LEU A 6 -10.49 -25.09 -60.80
CA LEU A 6 -9.72 -25.00 -59.56
C LEU A 6 -10.65 -24.54 -58.44
N LEU A 7 -10.90 -25.42 -57.48
CA LEU A 7 -11.71 -25.16 -56.28
C LEU A 7 -10.84 -24.44 -55.25
N LEU A 8 -11.06 -23.17 -55.01
CA LEU A 8 -10.39 -22.38 -53.97
C LEU A 8 -11.08 -22.68 -52.62
N LEU A 9 -10.36 -23.41 -51.75
CA LEU A 9 -10.77 -23.60 -50.37
C LEU A 9 -10.35 -22.35 -49.54
N VAL A 10 -11.34 -21.57 -49.09
CA VAL A 10 -11.12 -20.44 -48.18
C VAL A 10 -11.14 -21.00 -46.76
N PHE A 11 -9.94 -21.10 -46.13
CA PHE A 11 -9.85 -21.38 -44.69
C PHE A 11 -10.14 -20.11 -43.91
N SER A 12 -11.32 -20.08 -43.25
CA SER A 12 -11.70 -19.02 -42.31
C SER A 12 -11.04 -19.35 -40.96
N THR A 13 -9.97 -18.64 -40.59
CA THR A 13 -9.38 -18.75 -39.26
C THR A 13 -10.22 -17.99 -38.26
N LEU A 14 -10.95 -18.70 -37.41
CA LEU A 14 -11.68 -18.15 -36.28
C LEU A 14 -10.65 -17.69 -35.22
N ALA A 15 -10.40 -16.39 -35.08
CA ALA A 15 -9.57 -15.83 -34.03
C ALA A 15 -10.36 -15.92 -32.72
N ILE A 16 -9.95 -16.85 -31.83
CA ILE A 16 -10.44 -16.92 -30.45
C ILE A 16 -9.72 -15.82 -29.67
N ALA A 17 -10.40 -14.69 -29.41
CA ALA A 17 -9.90 -13.68 -28.50
C ALA A 17 -9.85 -14.27 -27.07
N PRO A 18 -8.74 -14.16 -26.32
CA PRO A 18 -8.72 -14.59 -24.92
C PRO A 18 -9.73 -13.78 -24.14
N ALA A 19 -10.66 -14.45 -23.48
CA ALA A 19 -11.58 -13.82 -22.55
C ALA A 19 -10.74 -13.24 -21.39
N CYS A 20 -10.66 -11.91 -21.29
CA CYS A 20 -10.05 -11.22 -20.15
C CYS A 20 -10.96 -11.48 -18.95
N SER A 21 -10.62 -12.50 -18.15
CA SER A 21 -11.31 -12.78 -16.89
C SER A 21 -11.03 -11.60 -15.95
N ALA A 22 -12.06 -10.86 -15.55
CA ALA A 22 -11.91 -9.80 -14.56
C ALA A 22 -11.38 -10.41 -13.26
N GLN A 23 -10.15 -10.06 -12.90
CA GLN A 23 -9.52 -10.51 -11.66
C GLN A 23 -10.29 -9.89 -10.48
N LYS A 24 -10.63 -10.72 -9.48
CA LYS A 24 -11.24 -10.26 -8.23
C LYS A 24 -10.15 -10.01 -7.18
N PRO A 25 -10.35 -9.05 -6.27
CA PRO A 25 -9.44 -8.89 -5.14
C PRO A 25 -9.46 -10.15 -4.26
N SER A 26 -8.33 -10.44 -3.62
CA SER A 26 -8.24 -11.45 -2.57
C SER A 26 -9.17 -11.08 -1.42
N PRO A 27 -9.64 -12.04 -0.60
CA PRO A 27 -10.54 -11.73 0.51
C PRO A 27 -10.02 -10.63 1.42
N GLY A 28 -8.73 -10.63 1.75
CA GLY A 28 -8.14 -9.61 2.59
C GLY A 28 -8.02 -8.24 1.91
N ALA A 29 -7.66 -8.19 0.64
CA ALA A 29 -7.66 -6.94 -0.12
C ALA A 29 -9.09 -6.36 -0.22
N ALA A 30 -10.10 -7.21 -0.44
CA ALA A 30 -11.49 -6.78 -0.48
C ALA A 30 -11.97 -6.18 0.85
N ILE A 31 -11.51 -6.68 2.00
CA ILE A 31 -11.82 -6.13 3.32
C ILE A 31 -11.08 -4.80 3.54
N LEU A 32 -9.77 -4.76 3.26
CA LEU A 32 -8.93 -3.58 3.49
C LEU A 32 -9.41 -2.37 2.70
N PHE A 33 -9.79 -2.58 1.44
CA PHE A 33 -10.18 -1.53 0.52
C PHE A 33 -11.71 -1.38 0.34
N ALA A 34 -12.51 -2.00 1.24
CA ALA A 34 -13.97 -1.99 1.12
C ALA A 34 -14.61 -0.60 1.18
N LYS A 35 -14.01 0.35 1.92
CA LYS A 35 -14.54 1.72 2.08
C LYS A 35 -14.08 2.66 0.96
N ASP A 36 -12.82 2.55 0.59
CA ASP A 36 -12.17 3.35 -0.44
C ASP A 36 -11.01 2.52 -0.99
N ASP A 37 -10.92 2.40 -2.29
CA ASP A 37 -9.82 1.72 -2.98
C ASP A 37 -8.81 2.68 -3.60
N GLY A 38 -9.01 3.99 -3.41
CA GLY A 38 -8.15 5.04 -3.92
C GLY A 38 -8.00 5.08 -5.45
N GLY A 39 -8.76 4.26 -6.18
CA GLY A 39 -8.61 4.03 -7.61
C GLY A 39 -7.55 2.98 -7.97
N LEU A 40 -7.15 2.14 -7.00
CA LEU A 40 -6.20 1.04 -7.22
C LEU A 40 -6.81 -0.04 -8.10
N THR A 41 -6.00 -0.60 -8.98
CA THR A 41 -6.35 -1.84 -9.67
C THR A 41 -6.41 -3.01 -8.68
N VAL A 42 -7.13 -4.07 -9.04
CA VAL A 42 -7.21 -5.29 -8.22
C VAL A 42 -5.81 -5.89 -7.95
N ALA A 43 -4.93 -5.83 -8.92
CA ALA A 43 -3.56 -6.31 -8.76
C ALA A 43 -2.79 -5.50 -7.71
N GLU A 44 -2.92 -4.18 -7.71
CA GLU A 44 -2.29 -3.28 -6.73
C GLU A 44 -2.86 -3.50 -5.32
N GLN A 45 -4.18 -3.64 -5.19
CA GLN A 45 -4.83 -3.98 -3.93
C GLN A 45 -4.27 -5.26 -3.33
N ASN A 46 -4.11 -6.31 -4.14
CA ASN A 46 -3.57 -7.59 -3.71
C ASN A 46 -2.11 -7.46 -3.27
N VAL A 47 -1.26 -6.79 -4.05
CA VAL A 47 0.17 -6.58 -3.73
C VAL A 47 0.32 -5.83 -2.40
N ILE A 48 -0.45 -4.76 -2.19
CA ILE A 48 -0.41 -3.99 -0.94
C ILE A 48 -0.84 -4.87 0.22
N TYR A 49 -2.00 -5.55 0.12
CA TYR A 49 -2.48 -6.41 1.20
C TYR A 49 -1.50 -7.53 1.55
N GLU A 50 -0.97 -8.24 0.56
CA GLU A 50 -0.01 -9.32 0.75
C GLU A 50 1.27 -8.85 1.47
N SER A 51 1.71 -7.62 1.19
CA SER A 51 2.90 -7.03 1.81
C SER A 51 2.73 -6.76 3.32
N LEU A 52 1.49 -6.67 3.82
CA LEU A 52 1.21 -6.41 5.24
C LEU A 52 1.34 -7.68 6.10
N GLY A 53 1.30 -8.87 5.51
CA GLY A 53 1.44 -10.13 6.22
C GLY A 53 0.29 -10.47 7.18
N MET A 54 -0.89 -9.86 7.00
CA MET A 54 -2.08 -10.15 7.78
C MET A 54 -2.83 -11.36 7.22
N ALA A 55 -3.49 -12.11 8.10
CA ALA A 55 -4.45 -13.12 7.70
C ALA A 55 -5.88 -12.59 7.86
N VAL A 56 -6.81 -13.11 7.06
CA VAL A 56 -8.25 -12.87 7.25
C VAL A 56 -8.73 -13.71 8.42
N ASP A 57 -9.58 -13.14 9.28
CA ASP A 57 -10.16 -13.84 10.41
C ASP A 57 -11.10 -14.99 9.96
N SER A 58 -11.49 -15.86 10.89
CA SER A 58 -12.37 -17.01 10.59
C SER A 58 -13.79 -16.61 10.17
N ALA A 59 -14.21 -15.39 10.48
CA ALA A 59 -15.51 -14.84 10.07
C ALA A 59 -15.46 -14.25 8.65
N GLY A 60 -14.28 -14.02 8.08
CA GLY A 60 -14.10 -13.40 6.76
C GLY A 60 -14.41 -11.89 6.74
N THR A 61 -14.36 -11.22 7.89
CA THR A 61 -14.79 -9.81 8.04
C THR A 61 -13.74 -8.88 8.65
N GLY A 62 -12.63 -9.44 9.12
CA GLY A 62 -11.54 -8.72 9.76
C GLY A 62 -10.19 -9.38 9.53
N PHE A 63 -9.22 -8.97 10.31
CA PHE A 63 -7.84 -9.45 10.19
C PHE A 63 -7.32 -10.03 11.49
N THR A 64 -6.33 -10.92 11.35
CA THR A 64 -5.56 -11.45 12.48
C THR A 64 -4.06 -11.35 12.20
N MET A 65 -3.28 -11.17 13.27
CA MET A 65 -1.83 -11.32 13.32
C MET A 65 -1.46 -11.99 14.64
N CYS A 66 -0.52 -12.96 14.61
CA CYS A 66 -0.19 -13.79 15.79
C CYS A 66 -1.45 -14.43 16.42
N ASP A 67 -2.38 -14.92 15.61
CA ASP A 67 -3.65 -15.53 16.07
C ASP A 67 -4.54 -14.61 16.95
N GLN A 68 -4.31 -13.30 16.87
CA GLN A 68 -5.10 -12.29 17.60
C GLN A 68 -5.72 -11.29 16.61
N PRO A 69 -6.87 -10.67 16.96
CA PRO A 69 -7.46 -9.63 16.13
C PRO A 69 -6.48 -8.51 15.82
N ALA A 70 -6.45 -8.08 14.58
CA ALA A 70 -5.64 -6.96 14.11
C ALA A 70 -6.50 -5.94 13.39
N GLY A 71 -6.19 -4.66 13.60
CA GLY A 71 -6.79 -3.56 12.84
C GLY A 71 -6.06 -3.34 11.51
N ALA A 72 -6.77 -2.77 10.52
CA ALA A 72 -6.14 -2.20 9.35
C ALA A 72 -7.01 -1.09 8.75
N GLU A 73 -6.36 0.01 8.38
CA GLU A 73 -7.01 1.14 7.71
C GLU A 73 -6.06 1.72 6.65
N ALA A 74 -6.55 1.82 5.41
CA ALA A 74 -5.83 2.41 4.30
C ALA A 74 -6.30 3.85 4.08
N SER A 75 -5.36 4.74 3.77
CA SER A 75 -5.63 6.11 3.35
C SER A 75 -4.78 6.46 2.12
N PHE A 76 -5.27 7.42 1.32
CA PHE A 76 -4.72 7.74 0.01
C PHE A 76 -4.44 9.25 -0.08
N SER A 77 -3.25 9.58 -0.56
CA SER A 77 -2.86 10.97 -0.77
C SER A 77 -1.88 11.08 -1.93
N ASP A 78 -2.02 12.09 -2.74
CA ASP A 78 -1.04 12.47 -3.77
C ASP A 78 -0.16 13.58 -3.16
N TRP A 79 0.87 13.15 -2.41
CA TRP A 79 1.70 14.08 -1.63
C TRP A 79 2.65 14.88 -2.50
N ASN A 80 3.20 14.26 -3.53
CA ASN A 80 4.15 14.89 -4.46
C ASN A 80 3.46 15.59 -5.64
N LYS A 81 2.13 15.43 -5.79
CA LYS A 81 1.27 16.04 -6.82
C LYS A 81 1.62 15.60 -8.24
N ASP A 82 2.03 14.33 -8.40
CA ASP A 82 2.32 13.74 -9.71
C ASP A 82 1.11 13.03 -10.35
N GLY A 83 -0.02 13.00 -9.65
CA GLY A 83 -1.27 12.34 -10.08
C GLY A 83 -1.35 10.87 -9.70
N VAL A 84 -0.33 10.33 -9.03
CA VAL A 84 -0.29 8.96 -8.48
C VAL A 84 -0.42 9.04 -6.97
N LYS A 85 -1.38 8.31 -6.39
CA LYS A 85 -1.58 8.37 -4.94
C LYS A 85 -0.60 7.46 -4.21
N GLU A 86 -0.01 7.96 -3.12
CA GLU A 86 0.60 7.14 -2.10
C GLU A 86 -0.49 6.45 -1.26
N VAL A 87 -0.18 5.26 -0.78
CA VAL A 87 -1.07 4.49 0.10
C VAL A 87 -0.42 4.32 1.45
N LEU A 88 -1.00 4.94 2.47
CA LEU A 88 -0.60 4.76 3.86
C LEU A 88 -1.56 3.77 4.52
N VAL A 89 -1.01 2.72 5.13
CA VAL A 89 -1.79 1.74 5.89
C VAL A 89 -1.30 1.73 7.34
N ILE A 90 -2.24 1.95 8.26
CA ILE A 90 -2.02 1.71 9.69
C ILE A 90 -2.64 0.35 9.98
N PHE A 91 -1.83 -0.60 10.51
CA PHE A 91 -2.28 -1.99 10.64
C PHE A 91 -1.61 -2.73 11.79
N GLY A 92 -2.14 -3.89 12.14
CA GLY A 92 -1.52 -4.79 13.12
C GLY A 92 -2.16 -4.72 14.51
N ASN A 93 -1.39 -5.15 15.49
CA ASN A 93 -1.77 -5.19 16.92
C ASN A 93 -0.52 -5.13 17.80
N SER A 94 -0.69 -5.22 19.12
CA SER A 94 0.43 -5.16 20.07
C SER A 94 1.38 -6.37 20.00
N CYS A 95 0.97 -7.51 19.43
CA CYS A 95 1.87 -8.63 19.21
C CYS A 95 2.96 -8.30 18.18
N THR A 96 2.60 -7.59 17.11
CA THR A 96 3.53 -7.22 16.02
C THR A 96 4.23 -5.89 16.27
N SER A 97 3.62 -4.99 17.05
CA SER A 97 4.03 -3.59 17.14
C SER A 97 4.29 -3.12 18.57
N GLY A 98 4.26 -4.05 19.52
CA GLY A 98 4.54 -3.75 20.93
C GLY A 98 3.61 -2.67 21.48
N MET A 99 4.19 -1.70 22.21
CA MET A 99 3.45 -0.60 22.83
C MET A 99 2.84 0.38 21.82
N ALA A 100 3.30 0.40 20.56
CA ALA A 100 2.68 1.23 19.53
C ALA A 100 1.27 0.74 19.18
N GLY A 101 0.99 -0.54 19.40
CA GLY A 101 -0.31 -1.16 19.14
C GLY A 101 -0.62 -1.37 17.66
N SER A 102 0.11 -0.73 16.77
CA SER A 102 0.00 -0.81 15.30
C SER A 102 1.34 -0.54 14.63
N SER A 103 1.39 -0.81 13.34
CA SER A 103 2.50 -0.47 12.44
C SER A 103 1.99 0.49 11.36
N VAL A 104 2.89 1.28 10.83
CA VAL A 104 2.69 2.09 9.63
C VAL A 104 3.36 1.39 8.44
N ALA A 105 2.69 1.35 7.30
CA ALA A 105 3.28 0.99 6.02
C ALA A 105 2.92 2.04 4.99
N LEU A 106 3.92 2.58 4.31
CA LEU A 106 3.74 3.52 3.21
C LEU A 106 4.14 2.84 1.91
N PHE A 107 3.23 2.89 0.95
CA PHE A 107 3.43 2.36 -0.38
C PHE A 107 3.49 3.50 -1.38
N ILE A 108 4.56 3.52 -2.15
CA ILE A 108 4.85 4.52 -3.20
C ILE A 108 5.08 3.77 -4.50
N LYS A 109 4.71 4.37 -5.61
CA LYS A 109 5.13 3.93 -6.94
C LYS A 109 5.68 5.12 -7.73
N ASP A 110 6.79 4.89 -8.44
CA ASP A 110 7.54 5.94 -9.14
C ASP A 110 6.79 6.52 -10.34
N SER A 111 5.79 5.82 -10.85
CA SER A 111 4.96 6.26 -11.98
C SER A 111 3.67 5.44 -12.06
N ALA A 112 2.70 5.91 -12.83
CA ALA A 112 1.46 5.17 -13.08
C ALA A 112 1.67 3.76 -13.67
N ALA A 113 2.79 3.52 -14.36
CA ALA A 113 3.13 2.22 -14.95
C ALA A 113 3.93 1.32 -14.00
N ALA A 114 4.49 1.86 -12.90
CA ALA A 114 5.24 1.10 -11.91
C ALA A 114 4.29 0.33 -10.96
N GLY A 115 4.84 -0.66 -10.25
CA GLY A 115 4.15 -1.29 -9.12
C GLY A 115 4.37 -0.50 -7.83
N TYR A 116 3.48 -0.70 -6.85
CA TYR A 116 3.70 -0.19 -5.49
C TYR A 116 4.83 -0.95 -4.80
N SER A 117 5.68 -0.22 -4.10
CA SER A 117 6.71 -0.76 -3.20
C SER A 117 6.54 -0.20 -1.80
N THR A 118 6.87 -1.01 -0.78
CA THR A 118 6.87 -0.56 0.62
C THR A 118 8.05 0.38 0.85
N ASN A 119 7.76 1.60 1.28
CA ASN A 119 8.76 2.62 1.56
C ASN A 119 9.03 2.82 3.05
N LEU A 120 7.99 2.73 3.87
CA LEU A 120 8.06 2.64 5.32
C LEU A 120 7.36 1.35 5.76
N GLY A 121 7.87 0.71 6.83
CA GLY A 121 7.27 -0.50 7.37
C GLY A 121 7.83 -0.78 8.77
N PHE A 122 7.26 -0.15 9.83
CA PHE A 122 7.71 -0.33 11.20
C PHE A 122 6.61 0.02 12.22
N PRO A 123 6.77 -0.34 13.51
CA PRO A 123 5.82 0.02 14.55
C PRO A 123 5.58 1.52 14.63
N GLY A 124 4.30 1.92 14.63
CA GLY A 124 3.86 3.31 14.71
C GLY A 124 2.33 3.40 14.72
N ALA A 125 1.78 4.39 15.42
CA ALA A 125 0.35 4.61 15.50
C ALA A 125 -0.18 5.58 14.43
N SER A 126 0.70 6.40 13.87
CA SER A 126 0.40 7.33 12.78
C SER A 126 1.64 7.68 11.97
N ALA A 127 1.44 8.23 10.77
CA ALA A 127 2.45 8.91 9.99
C ALA A 127 1.83 10.22 9.49
N ASP A 128 2.19 11.31 10.13
CA ASP A 128 1.55 12.62 9.96
C ASP A 128 2.39 13.54 9.07
N PRO A 129 1.90 13.90 7.87
CA PRO A 129 2.59 14.83 6.99
C PRO A 129 2.84 16.19 7.67
N GLN A 130 4.09 16.65 7.60
CA GLN A 130 4.51 17.92 8.17
C GLN A 130 4.46 19.04 7.11
N PRO A 131 4.46 20.33 7.53
CA PRO A 131 4.55 21.46 6.59
C PRO A 131 5.87 21.53 5.83
N THR A 132 6.93 20.88 6.34
CA THR A 132 8.22 20.77 5.66
C THR A 132 8.22 19.60 4.68
N SER A 133 9.00 19.73 3.60
CA SER A 133 9.07 18.72 2.54
C SER A 133 10.45 18.69 1.90
N ASN A 134 10.80 17.56 1.26
CA ASN A 134 11.96 17.44 0.42
C ASN A 134 11.61 16.72 -0.88
N LEU A 135 12.11 17.20 -2.01
CA LEU A 135 11.88 16.64 -3.34
C LEU A 135 10.40 16.35 -3.67
N GLY A 136 9.50 17.22 -3.20
CA GLY A 136 8.07 17.10 -3.44
C GLY A 136 7.29 16.31 -2.39
N TYR A 137 7.94 15.48 -1.59
CA TYR A 137 7.29 14.70 -0.53
C TYR A 137 7.35 15.41 0.83
N PRO A 138 6.27 15.38 1.64
CA PRO A 138 6.29 15.96 2.99
C PRO A 138 7.21 15.15 3.91
N ASP A 139 7.81 15.81 4.90
CA ASP A 139 8.39 15.09 6.04
C ASP A 139 7.27 14.38 6.81
N LEU A 140 7.56 13.23 7.41
CA LEU A 140 6.56 12.44 8.15
C LEU A 140 6.94 12.35 9.62
N LEU A 141 6.05 12.81 10.49
CA LEU A 141 6.16 12.58 11.92
C LEU A 141 5.46 11.27 12.26
N ILE A 142 6.19 10.35 12.90
CA ILE A 142 5.65 9.04 13.26
C ILE A 142 5.20 9.07 14.70
N GLY A 143 3.92 8.80 14.92
CA GLY A 143 3.33 8.67 16.25
C GLY A 143 3.80 7.38 16.91
N LEU A 144 4.47 7.52 18.05
CA LEU A 144 4.96 6.43 18.90
C LEU A 144 4.57 6.69 20.36
N PRO A 145 4.52 5.64 21.21
CA PRO A 145 4.41 5.84 22.65
C PRO A 145 5.59 6.67 23.18
N GLY A 146 5.30 7.63 24.04
CA GLY A 146 6.30 8.51 24.66
C GLY A 146 6.14 9.95 24.25
N PHE A 147 7.19 10.76 24.45
CA PHE A 147 7.14 12.22 24.29
C PHE A 147 8.16 12.75 23.27
N CYS A 148 8.78 11.87 22.50
CA CYS A 148 9.81 12.18 21.52
C CYS A 148 9.53 11.39 20.24
N PHE A 149 9.15 12.09 19.17
CA PHE A 149 8.68 11.48 17.94
C PHE A 149 9.71 11.62 16.82
N PRO A 150 10.01 10.55 16.07
CA PRO A 150 10.88 10.62 14.91
C PRO A 150 10.17 11.31 13.74
N VAL A 151 10.92 12.14 13.04
CA VAL A 151 10.55 12.73 11.75
C VAL A 151 11.40 12.08 10.68
N TRP A 152 10.75 11.61 9.64
CA TRP A 152 11.36 10.99 8.47
C TRP A 152 11.25 11.90 7.27
N GLN A 153 12.27 11.94 6.43
CA GLN A 153 12.35 12.79 5.25
C GLN A 153 12.63 11.97 4.00
N TRP A 154 11.98 12.30 2.92
CA TRP A 154 12.23 11.72 1.61
C TRP A 154 13.62 12.13 1.07
N ASN A 155 14.44 11.15 0.65
CA ASN A 155 15.78 11.39 0.10
C ASN A 155 15.86 11.28 -1.44
N GLY A 156 14.72 11.02 -2.10
CA GLY A 156 14.62 10.78 -3.53
C GLY A 156 14.40 9.30 -3.89
N THR A 157 14.57 8.39 -2.92
CA THR A 157 14.39 6.94 -3.12
C THR A 157 13.61 6.32 -1.96
N ALA A 158 13.84 6.79 -0.73
CA ALA A 158 13.23 6.28 0.48
C ALA A 158 13.05 7.39 1.51
N TYR A 159 12.20 7.15 2.49
CA TYR A 159 12.15 7.95 3.70
C TYR A 159 13.25 7.50 4.66
N ASP A 160 14.09 8.45 5.08
CA ASP A 160 15.16 8.25 6.07
C ASP A 160 14.88 9.06 7.33
N PHE A 161 15.41 8.60 8.46
CA PHE A 161 15.32 9.35 9.70
C PHE A 161 16.02 10.72 9.57
N LEU A 162 15.27 11.79 9.83
CA LEU A 162 15.78 13.15 9.80
C LEU A 162 16.19 13.65 11.19
N LYS A 163 15.25 13.57 12.14
CA LYS A 163 15.41 14.08 13.50
C LYS A 163 14.33 13.53 14.43
N SER A 164 14.51 13.73 15.72
CA SER A 164 13.42 13.59 16.70
C SER A 164 12.90 14.96 17.13
N VAL A 165 11.60 15.05 17.39
CA VAL A 165 10.95 16.26 17.92
C VAL A 165 10.24 15.93 19.23
N PRO A 166 10.40 16.75 20.27
CA PRO A 166 9.70 16.54 21.52
C PRO A 166 8.24 16.96 21.41
N GLN A 167 7.33 16.22 22.03
CA GLN A 167 5.94 16.63 22.20
C GLN A 167 5.80 17.82 23.16
N SER A 168 6.70 17.89 24.15
CA SER A 168 6.80 18.98 25.13
C SER A 168 8.27 19.23 25.44
N PRO A 169 8.64 20.42 25.98
CA PRO A 169 10.02 20.70 26.38
C PRO A 169 10.62 19.57 27.22
N GLY A 170 11.82 19.09 26.82
CA GLY A 170 12.50 17.98 27.51
C GLY A 170 12.05 16.57 27.08
N GLY A 171 11.07 16.43 26.23
CA GLY A 171 10.52 15.12 25.82
C GLY A 171 11.50 14.21 25.10
N CYS A 172 12.62 14.74 24.58
CA CYS A 172 13.69 13.97 23.93
C CYS A 172 14.97 13.84 24.78
N ASP A 173 15.03 14.37 26.00
CA ASP A 173 16.29 14.50 26.75
C ASP A 173 16.78 13.15 27.34
N ASN A 174 15.96 12.11 27.33
CA ASN A 174 16.25 10.81 27.97
C ASN A 174 16.39 9.66 26.95
N ARG A 175 16.88 9.96 25.73
CA ARG A 175 17.16 8.93 24.73
C ARG A 175 18.65 8.82 24.42
#